data_7297b67276d80e348bdeefe08849f2c6
#
_entry.id   7297b67276d80e348bdeefe08849f2c6
#
_cell.length_a   1.000
_cell.length_b   1.000
_cell.length_c   1.000
_cell.angle_alpha   90.00
_cell.angle_beta   90.00
_cell.angle_gamma   90.00
#
_symmetry.space_group_name_H-M   'P 1'
#
loop_
_entity.id
_entity.type
_entity.pdbx_description
1 polymer ?
#
loop_
_entity_poly.entity_id
_entity_poly.type
_entity_poly.pdbx_seq_one_letter_code
_entity_poly.pdbx_strand_id
1 'polypeptide(L)'
;MAEGQRGAAAPRLAIFDMDGTLTRADTFGPWVLGLLARHPLRALRLPLLIVPCLGYLLGITGRGGLKGSILFLLFQGMRREAIDQWTVQYTQQVVPARMFTEAVAALRGHLASGDRVVLLSASPDLYVPQIGRTLGAHETVCTQVRWQGERLDGRLA
;
A
#
# COMPACT_ATOMS: atom_id res chain seq x y z
N MET A 1 29.87 -39.41 -20.63
CA MET A 1 28.67 -38.55 -20.73
C MET A 1 28.70 -37.63 -19.56
N ALA A 2 29.07 -36.37 -19.77
CA ALA A 2 29.07 -35.36 -18.72
C ALA A 2 27.78 -34.56 -18.91
N GLU A 3 26.78 -34.83 -18.08
CA GLU A 3 25.60 -33.99 -17.97
C GLU A 3 26.03 -32.68 -17.28
N GLY A 4 25.97 -31.63 -18.08
CA GLY A 4 26.31 -30.29 -17.60
C GLY A 4 25.41 -29.88 -16.45
N GLN A 5 25.98 -29.69 -15.28
CA GLN A 5 25.42 -28.85 -14.21
C GLN A 5 25.16 -27.47 -14.81
N ARG A 6 23.91 -27.20 -15.19
CA ARG A 6 23.46 -25.80 -15.39
C ARG A 6 23.59 -25.13 -14.06
N GLY A 7 24.67 -24.38 -13.88
CA GLY A 7 24.89 -23.58 -12.70
C GLY A 7 23.64 -22.75 -12.42
N ALA A 8 23.08 -22.88 -11.23
CA ALA A 8 21.99 -22.05 -10.78
C ALA A 8 22.44 -20.58 -10.93
N ALA A 9 21.71 -19.83 -11.76
CA ALA A 9 21.99 -18.40 -11.90
C ALA A 9 21.91 -17.73 -10.54
N ALA A 10 22.82 -16.82 -10.25
CA ALA A 10 22.81 -16.08 -8.99
C ALA A 10 21.43 -15.41 -8.81
N PRO A 11 20.87 -15.42 -7.58
CA PRO A 11 19.56 -14.81 -7.32
C PRO A 11 19.57 -13.33 -7.72
N ARG A 12 18.58 -12.93 -8.47
CA ARG A 12 18.41 -11.53 -8.94
C ARG A 12 17.55 -10.77 -7.96
N LEU A 13 17.64 -9.43 -7.99
CA LEU A 13 16.71 -8.55 -7.31
C LEU A 13 15.60 -8.14 -8.29
N ALA A 14 14.36 -8.50 -7.98
CA ALA A 14 13.17 -8.07 -8.70
C ALA A 14 12.38 -7.07 -7.86
N ILE A 15 12.21 -5.86 -8.37
CA ILE A 15 11.47 -4.79 -7.68
C ILE A 15 10.17 -4.57 -8.44
N PHE A 16 9.05 -4.65 -7.73
CA PHE A 16 7.72 -4.41 -8.26
C PHE A 16 7.10 -3.17 -7.61
N ASP A 17 6.67 -2.22 -8.44
CA ASP A 17 5.78 -1.15 -8.01
C ASP A 17 4.36 -1.69 -7.85
N MET A 18 3.59 -1.09 -6.94
CA MET A 18 2.26 -1.57 -6.61
C MET A 18 1.16 -0.90 -7.43
N ASP A 19 1.00 0.42 -7.28
CA ASP A 19 -0.15 1.14 -7.81
C ASP A 19 0.02 1.46 -9.30
N GLY A 20 -0.79 0.84 -10.16
CA GLY A 20 -0.69 0.95 -11.62
C GLY A 20 0.23 -0.09 -12.26
N THR A 21 0.93 -0.92 -11.47
CA THR A 21 1.83 -1.98 -11.95
C THR A 21 1.31 -3.36 -11.52
N LEU A 22 1.22 -3.65 -10.24
CA LEU A 22 0.59 -4.88 -9.72
C LEU A 22 -0.93 -4.72 -9.64
N THR A 23 -1.42 -3.51 -9.36
CA THR A 23 -2.84 -3.19 -9.30
C THR A 23 -3.26 -2.29 -10.46
N ARG A 24 -4.51 -2.44 -10.91
CA ARG A 24 -5.08 -1.68 -12.05
C ARG A 24 -5.23 -0.18 -11.78
N ALA A 25 -5.27 0.21 -10.50
CA ALA A 25 -5.48 1.58 -10.07
C ALA A 25 -4.90 1.80 -8.68
N ASP A 26 -4.87 3.06 -8.25
CA ASP A 26 -4.49 3.45 -6.89
C ASP A 26 -5.29 2.68 -5.84
N THR A 27 -4.59 2.17 -4.84
CA THR A 27 -5.18 1.39 -3.75
C THR A 27 -5.55 2.26 -2.55
N PHE A 28 -4.96 3.45 -2.43
CA PHE A 28 -5.16 4.32 -1.27
C PHE A 28 -6.59 4.86 -1.19
N GLY A 29 -7.14 5.36 -2.30
CA GLY A 29 -8.50 5.92 -2.34
C GLY A 29 -9.56 4.92 -1.87
N PRO A 30 -9.65 3.71 -2.45
CA PRO A 30 -10.57 2.67 -1.98
C PRO A 30 -10.37 2.26 -0.52
N TRP A 31 -9.12 2.22 -0.04
CA TRP A 31 -8.85 1.93 1.37
C TRP A 31 -9.42 3.02 2.29
N VAL A 32 -9.21 4.29 1.95
CA VAL A 32 -9.76 5.46 2.67
C VAL A 32 -11.28 5.41 2.71
N LEU A 33 -11.92 5.20 1.54
CA LEU A 33 -13.38 5.17 1.44
C LEU A 33 -13.98 4.02 2.25
N GLY A 34 -13.36 2.86 2.22
CA GLY A 34 -13.85 1.71 2.98
C GLY A 34 -13.68 1.90 4.50
N LEU A 35 -12.60 2.53 4.96
CA LEU A 35 -12.43 2.87 6.37
C LEU A 35 -13.43 3.95 6.81
N LEU A 36 -13.67 4.94 5.95
CA LEU A 36 -14.62 6.01 6.22
C LEU A 36 -16.07 5.49 6.32
N ALA A 37 -16.44 4.54 5.45
CA ALA A 37 -17.76 3.89 5.48
C ALA A 37 -18.02 3.14 6.79
N ARG A 38 -16.97 2.63 7.44
CA ARG A 38 -17.06 1.97 8.77
C ARG A 38 -17.11 2.97 9.93
N HIS A 39 -16.69 4.20 9.69
CA HIS A 39 -16.65 5.27 10.68
C HIS A 39 -17.35 6.52 10.15
N PRO A 40 -18.68 6.48 9.90
CA PRO A 40 -19.40 7.53 9.16
C PRO A 40 -19.32 8.92 9.83
N LEU A 41 -19.19 8.99 11.15
CA LEU A 41 -19.00 10.26 11.86
C LEU A 41 -17.72 11.00 11.42
N ARG A 42 -16.72 10.27 10.92
CA ARG A 42 -15.52 10.90 10.38
C ARG A 42 -15.73 11.55 9.03
N ALA A 43 -16.80 11.20 8.32
CA ALA A 43 -17.20 11.87 7.08
C ALA A 43 -17.54 13.35 7.31
N LEU A 44 -17.94 13.75 8.52
CA LEU A 44 -18.13 15.15 8.89
C LEU A 44 -16.85 15.99 8.75
N ARG A 45 -15.68 15.36 8.69
CA ARG A 45 -14.38 16.01 8.48
C ARG A 45 -14.01 16.17 6.99
N LEU A 46 -14.79 15.63 6.06
CA LEU A 46 -14.53 15.75 4.61
C LEU A 46 -14.37 17.20 4.14
N PRO A 47 -15.16 18.18 4.63
CA PRO A 47 -14.96 19.58 4.24
C PRO A 47 -13.55 20.11 4.55
N LEU A 48 -12.86 19.58 5.56
CA LEU A 48 -11.48 19.97 5.88
C LEU A 48 -10.48 19.61 4.78
N LEU A 49 -10.83 18.68 3.90
CA LEU A 49 -9.99 18.30 2.76
C LEU A 49 -10.01 19.31 1.60
N ILE A 50 -10.93 20.27 1.60
CA ILE A 50 -11.03 21.28 0.54
C ILE A 50 -9.68 22.01 0.36
N VAL A 51 -9.06 22.45 1.45
CA VAL A 51 -7.79 23.17 1.41
C VAL A 51 -6.65 22.32 0.85
N PRO A 52 -6.35 21.12 1.38
CA PRO A 52 -5.28 20.30 0.83
C PRO A 52 -5.57 19.81 -0.60
N CYS A 53 -6.83 19.55 -0.96
CA CYS A 53 -7.20 19.22 -2.34
C CYS A 53 -6.95 20.39 -3.28
N LEU A 54 -7.32 21.60 -2.88
CA LEU A 54 -7.05 22.79 -3.67
C LEU A 54 -5.54 23.03 -3.82
N GLY A 55 -4.78 22.89 -2.74
CA GLY A 55 -3.32 22.97 -2.77
C GLY A 55 -2.68 21.95 -3.72
N TYR A 56 -3.25 20.73 -3.79
CA TYR A 56 -2.82 19.72 -4.74
C TYR A 56 -3.15 20.11 -6.19
N LEU A 57 -4.37 20.59 -6.45
CA LEU A 57 -4.80 21.01 -7.77
C LEU A 57 -3.99 22.20 -8.30
N LEU A 58 -3.58 23.11 -7.42
CA LEU A 58 -2.73 24.26 -7.75
C LEU A 58 -1.24 23.90 -7.84
N GLY A 59 -0.87 22.63 -7.64
CA GLY A 59 0.53 22.19 -7.68
C GLY A 59 1.38 22.62 -6.49
N ILE A 60 0.77 23.16 -5.41
CA ILE A 60 1.48 23.61 -4.20
C ILE A 60 1.92 22.40 -3.37
N THR A 61 1.11 21.33 -3.36
CA THR A 61 1.41 20.08 -2.63
C THR A 61 1.44 18.89 -3.58
N GLY A 62 2.41 17.98 -3.36
CA GLY A 62 2.50 16.74 -4.11
C GLY A 62 1.53 15.66 -3.61
N ARG A 63 1.48 14.52 -4.31
CA ARG A 63 0.64 13.35 -3.95
C ARG A 63 0.86 12.85 -2.53
N GLY A 64 2.12 12.84 -2.04
CA GLY A 64 2.45 12.45 -0.67
C GLY A 64 1.84 13.40 0.35
N GLY A 65 1.94 14.71 0.13
CA GLY A 65 1.35 15.73 1.00
C GLY A 65 -0.18 15.60 1.08
N LEU A 66 -0.85 15.35 -0.06
CA LEU A 66 -2.29 15.11 -0.07
C LEU A 66 -2.66 13.83 0.71
N LYS A 67 -1.95 12.70 0.48
CA LYS A 67 -2.18 11.46 1.25
C LYS A 67 -1.99 11.67 2.75
N GLY A 68 -0.94 12.38 3.16
CA GLY A 68 -0.69 12.73 4.56
C GLY A 68 -1.82 13.60 5.14
N SER A 69 -2.29 14.61 4.42
CA SER A 69 -3.40 15.46 4.84
C SER A 69 -4.70 14.66 5.03
N ILE A 70 -4.99 13.72 4.12
CA ILE A 70 -6.15 12.83 4.23
C ILE A 70 -6.06 11.97 5.48
N LEU A 71 -4.91 11.33 5.72
CA LEU A 71 -4.71 10.49 6.91
C LEU A 71 -4.85 11.31 8.20
N PHE A 72 -4.20 12.47 8.25
CA PHE A 72 -4.24 13.35 9.41
C PHE A 72 -5.66 13.87 9.68
N LEU A 73 -6.31 14.48 8.70
CA LEU A 73 -7.60 15.15 8.90
C LEU A 73 -8.73 14.15 9.17
N LEU A 74 -8.75 13.01 8.46
CA LEU A 74 -9.84 12.05 8.61
C LEU A 74 -9.60 11.03 9.73
N PHE A 75 -8.37 10.57 9.91
CA PHE A 75 -8.12 9.36 10.71
C PHE A 75 -7.22 9.57 11.92
N GLN A 76 -6.71 10.78 12.16
CA GLN A 76 -5.98 11.08 13.39
C GLN A 76 -6.74 10.62 14.64
N GLY A 77 -6.01 10.01 15.58
CA GLY A 77 -6.53 9.48 16.82
C GLY A 77 -7.29 8.15 16.72
N MET A 78 -7.41 7.55 15.51
CA MET A 78 -7.96 6.21 15.38
C MET A 78 -7.06 5.18 16.06
N ARG A 79 -7.70 4.19 16.69
CA ARG A 79 -7.02 3.05 17.27
C ARG A 79 -6.42 2.16 16.18
N ARG A 80 -5.24 1.63 16.42
CA ARG A 80 -4.55 0.68 15.54
C ARG A 80 -5.45 -0.52 15.21
N GLU A 81 -6.08 -1.09 16.22
CA GLU A 81 -6.98 -2.23 16.05
C GLU A 81 -8.09 -1.99 15.01
N ALA A 82 -8.73 -0.83 15.02
CA ALA A 82 -9.81 -0.51 14.06
C ALA A 82 -9.27 -0.37 12.62
N ILE A 83 -8.05 0.13 12.47
CA ILE A 83 -7.37 0.23 11.18
C ILE A 83 -6.96 -1.16 10.69
N ASP A 84 -6.39 -1.98 11.56
CA ASP A 84 -5.92 -3.32 11.23
C ASP A 84 -7.07 -4.26 10.83
N GLN A 85 -8.20 -4.22 11.53
CA GLN A 85 -9.39 -4.98 11.19
C GLN A 85 -9.88 -4.67 9.75
N TRP A 86 -9.95 -3.39 9.39
CA TRP A 86 -10.28 -3.00 8.03
C TRP A 86 -9.21 -3.41 7.03
N THR A 87 -7.94 -3.21 7.36
CA THR A 87 -6.82 -3.54 6.49
C THR A 87 -6.79 -5.01 6.12
N VAL A 88 -7.01 -5.92 7.09
CA VAL A 88 -7.10 -7.36 6.82
C VAL A 88 -8.21 -7.64 5.80
N GLN A 89 -9.40 -7.12 6.02
CA GLN A 89 -10.52 -7.32 5.10
C GLN A 89 -10.24 -6.70 3.72
N TYR A 90 -9.67 -5.50 3.68
CA TYR A 90 -9.32 -4.81 2.44
C TYR A 90 -8.32 -5.60 1.60
N THR A 91 -7.25 -6.08 2.22
CA THR A 91 -6.18 -6.82 1.52
C THR A 91 -6.62 -8.20 1.06
N GLN A 92 -7.54 -8.83 1.77
CA GLN A 92 -8.05 -10.16 1.40
C GLN A 92 -9.16 -10.13 0.35
N GLN A 93 -10.03 -9.12 0.39
CA GLN A 93 -11.24 -9.10 -0.44
C GLN A 93 -11.15 -8.08 -1.59
N VAL A 94 -10.61 -6.89 -1.34
CA VAL A 94 -10.65 -5.79 -2.31
C VAL A 94 -9.43 -5.80 -3.22
N VAL A 95 -8.25 -6.03 -2.65
CA VAL A 95 -6.99 -5.95 -3.42
C VAL A 95 -6.88 -7.04 -4.49
N PRO A 96 -7.21 -8.33 -4.23
CA PRO A 96 -7.07 -9.38 -5.26
C PRO A 96 -7.89 -9.10 -6.52
N ALA A 97 -9.10 -8.55 -6.37
CA ALA A 97 -9.96 -8.20 -7.49
C ALA A 97 -9.41 -7.05 -8.36
N ARG A 98 -8.43 -6.33 -7.86
CA ARG A 98 -7.81 -5.17 -8.52
C ARG A 98 -6.44 -5.48 -9.12
N MET A 99 -5.91 -6.68 -8.94
CA MET A 99 -4.60 -7.04 -9.44
C MET A 99 -4.61 -7.40 -10.93
N PHE A 100 -3.50 -7.11 -11.60
CA PHE A 100 -3.22 -7.65 -12.93
C PHE A 100 -2.71 -9.08 -12.79
N THR A 101 -3.39 -10.02 -13.43
CA THR A 101 -3.04 -11.44 -13.40
C THR A 101 -1.61 -11.67 -13.89
N GLU A 102 -1.24 -11.00 -14.98
CA GLU A 102 0.07 -11.12 -15.62
C GLU A 102 1.20 -10.60 -14.72
N ALA A 103 0.98 -9.48 -14.05
CA ALA A 103 1.97 -8.90 -13.14
C ALA A 103 2.18 -9.78 -11.91
N VAL A 104 1.11 -10.34 -11.34
CA VAL A 104 1.19 -11.30 -10.24
C VAL A 104 1.87 -12.60 -10.69
N ALA A 105 1.60 -13.07 -11.90
CA ALA A 105 2.27 -14.25 -12.46
C ALA A 105 3.77 -14.01 -12.65
N ALA A 106 4.17 -12.84 -13.15
CA ALA A 106 5.58 -12.45 -13.26
C ALA A 106 6.28 -12.42 -11.89
N LEU A 107 5.66 -11.81 -10.88
CA LEU A 107 6.17 -11.79 -9.51
C LEU A 107 6.39 -13.21 -8.97
N ARG A 108 5.39 -14.09 -9.14
CA ARG A 108 5.49 -15.49 -8.72
C ARG A 108 6.57 -16.26 -9.50
N GLY A 109 6.78 -15.92 -10.76
CA GLY A 109 7.87 -16.48 -11.57
C GLY A 109 9.25 -16.15 -10.99
N HIS A 110 9.46 -14.90 -10.56
CA HIS A 110 10.69 -14.49 -9.86
C HIS A 110 10.88 -15.23 -8.53
N LEU A 111 9.81 -15.36 -7.74
CA LEU A 111 9.86 -16.14 -6.49
C LEU A 111 10.24 -17.60 -6.75
N ALA A 112 9.61 -18.23 -7.75
CA ALA A 112 9.89 -19.63 -8.13
C ALA A 112 11.31 -19.83 -8.66
N SER A 113 11.91 -18.80 -9.26
CA SER A 113 13.30 -18.80 -9.73
C SER A 113 14.32 -18.55 -8.61
N GLY A 114 13.87 -18.33 -7.37
CA GLY A 114 14.75 -18.03 -6.23
C GLY A 114 15.24 -16.58 -6.19
N ASP A 115 14.64 -15.69 -6.98
CA ASP A 115 14.98 -14.27 -6.97
C ASP A 115 14.48 -13.56 -5.69
N ARG A 116 15.20 -12.54 -5.25
CA ARG A 116 14.73 -11.68 -4.15
C ARG A 116 13.70 -10.69 -4.68
N VAL A 117 12.47 -10.81 -4.22
CA VAL A 117 11.36 -9.93 -4.62
C VAL A 117 11.13 -8.85 -3.59
N VAL A 118 11.12 -7.59 -4.03
CA VAL A 118 10.83 -6.40 -3.22
C VAL A 118 9.59 -5.71 -3.77
N LEU A 119 8.62 -5.42 -2.91
CA LEU A 119 7.47 -4.57 -3.24
C LEU A 119 7.80 -3.12 -2.86
N LEU A 120 7.74 -2.21 -3.83
CA LEU A 120 7.95 -0.78 -3.63
C LEU A 120 6.63 -0.03 -3.84
N SER A 121 6.27 0.88 -2.93
CA SER A 121 5.06 1.68 -3.08
C SER A 121 5.15 3.03 -2.37
N ALA A 122 4.62 4.07 -2.99
CA ALA A 122 4.39 5.37 -2.36
C ALA A 122 3.14 5.40 -1.47
N SER A 123 2.46 4.27 -1.32
CA SER A 123 1.29 4.13 -0.44
C SER A 123 1.72 3.82 1.00
N PRO A 124 0.86 4.11 2.01
CA PRO A 124 1.26 4.03 3.41
C PRO A 124 1.41 2.59 3.92
N ASP A 125 2.27 2.42 4.93
CA ASP A 125 2.53 1.16 5.61
C ASP A 125 1.33 0.60 6.40
N LEU A 126 0.22 1.28 6.37
CA LEU A 126 -1.03 0.82 6.98
C LEU A 126 -1.55 -0.48 6.34
N TYR A 127 -1.31 -0.71 5.05
CA TYR A 127 -1.81 -1.89 4.33
C TYR A 127 -0.80 -2.51 3.35
N VAL A 128 0.17 -1.76 2.85
CA VAL A 128 1.13 -2.24 1.84
C VAL A 128 1.96 -3.45 2.33
N PRO A 129 2.46 -3.47 3.58
CA PRO A 129 3.20 -4.64 4.09
C PRO A 129 2.36 -5.92 4.12
N GLN A 130 1.06 -5.81 4.36
CA GLN A 130 0.17 -6.97 4.33
C GLN A 130 -0.03 -7.50 2.91
N ILE A 131 -0.14 -6.61 1.92
CA ILE A 131 -0.18 -7.00 0.50
C ILE A 131 1.12 -7.72 0.13
N GLY A 132 2.28 -7.16 0.49
CA GLY A 132 3.58 -7.78 0.24
C GLY A 132 3.68 -9.18 0.81
N ARG A 133 3.26 -9.38 2.07
CA ARG A 133 3.21 -10.72 2.69
C ARG A 133 2.29 -11.68 1.94
N THR A 134 1.11 -11.23 1.53
CA THR A 134 0.16 -12.07 0.77
C THR A 134 0.71 -12.49 -0.60
N LEU A 135 1.52 -11.65 -1.23
CA LEU A 135 2.17 -11.93 -2.50
C LEU A 135 3.45 -12.75 -2.35
N GLY A 136 3.97 -12.91 -1.14
CA GLY A 136 5.22 -13.61 -0.84
C GLY A 136 6.47 -12.76 -1.08
N ALA A 137 6.34 -11.42 -1.16
CA ALA A 137 7.49 -10.53 -1.28
C ALA A 137 8.41 -10.67 -0.06
N HIS A 138 9.71 -10.70 -0.31
CA HIS A 138 10.73 -10.82 0.74
C HIS A 138 10.83 -9.52 1.57
N GLU A 139 10.56 -8.39 0.93
CA GLU A 139 10.63 -7.07 1.54
C GLU A 139 9.59 -6.14 0.95
N THR A 140 9.15 -5.19 1.76
CA THR A 140 8.21 -4.15 1.34
C THR A 140 8.76 -2.78 1.75
N VAL A 141 8.96 -1.92 0.78
CA VAL A 141 9.38 -0.53 0.97
C VAL A 141 8.20 0.38 0.66
N CYS A 142 7.74 1.12 1.66
CA CYS A 142 6.56 1.96 1.53
C CYS A 142 6.63 3.20 2.44
N THR A 143 5.69 4.13 2.25
CA THR A 143 5.65 5.35 3.06
C THR A 143 5.24 5.03 4.49
N GLN A 144 6.07 5.45 5.45
CA GLN A 144 5.81 5.22 6.86
C GLN A 144 4.83 6.25 7.41
N VAL A 145 3.92 5.82 8.30
CA VAL A 145 3.05 6.71 9.05
C VAL A 145 3.48 6.78 10.52
N ARG A 146 3.23 7.93 11.14
CA ARG A 146 3.53 8.11 12.57
C ARG A 146 2.38 7.63 13.43
N TRP A 147 2.74 7.06 14.57
CA TRP A 147 1.85 6.60 15.61
C TRP A 147 2.18 7.27 16.94
N GLN A 148 1.16 7.52 17.75
CA GLN A 148 1.29 7.93 19.16
C GLN A 148 0.72 6.79 20.02
N GLY A 149 1.59 5.90 20.46
CA GLY A 149 1.16 4.63 21.07
C GLY A 149 0.26 3.85 20.11
N GLU A 150 -0.92 3.46 20.57
CA GLU A 150 -1.90 2.70 19.78
C GLU A 150 -2.84 3.59 18.93
N ARG A 151 -2.51 4.87 18.76
CA ARG A 151 -3.33 5.80 17.97
C ARG A 151 -2.56 6.37 16.79
N LEU A 152 -3.24 6.43 15.65
CA LEU A 152 -2.67 7.02 14.44
C LEU A 152 -2.43 8.53 14.65
N ASP A 153 -1.19 8.99 14.48
CA ASP A 153 -0.91 10.43 14.38
C ASP A 153 -1.37 10.98 13.03
N GLY A 154 -1.28 10.17 11.97
CA GLY A 154 -1.73 10.51 10.62
C GLY A 154 -0.73 11.30 9.80
N ARG A 155 0.40 11.71 10.38
CA ARG A 155 1.51 12.33 9.66
C ARG A 155 2.39 11.25 9.02
N LEU A 156 2.97 11.58 7.88
CA LEU A 156 4.00 10.75 7.27
C LEU A 156 5.34 10.97 7.97
N ALA A 157 6.16 9.92 8.03
CA ALA A 157 7.49 9.96 8.62
C ALA A 157 8.54 10.38 7.58
#